data_5311d25c6fd73e7ad8409d165fe8db47
#
_entry.id   5311d25c6fd73e7ad8409d165fe8db47
#
_cell.length_a   1.000
_cell.length_b   1.000
_cell.length_c   1.000
_cell.angle_alpha   90.00
_cell.angle_beta   90.00
_cell.angle_gamma   90.00
#
_symmetry.space_group_name_H-M   'P 1'
#
loop_
_entity.id
_entity.type
_entity.pdbx_description
1 polymer ?
#
loop_
_entity_poly.entity_id
_entity_poly.type
_entity_poly.pdbx_seq_one_letter_code
_entity_poly.pdbx_strand_id
1 'polypeptide(L)'
;GSCRCYSSIVLNNCVGGLNLLALDVAYHMGARMVYMPTVSSRLHIEDHKGRKFLGSGNMTTTGLEEPIYLLDGNNKIIPECVEVLKYIAEKGDLVLSTGHISWQEIDVLIPTALELGVRKIVVNHPSFTIMAPHDVIARWAKWGAWIEMTACEFGAVVFNDDSRFNPIALFNQYLDAGVPMEQMFISPDFGQSISPEPVEGMYKFLSLIHEQLGYGADVLERMTKTIPAYLMSVES
;
A
#
# COMPACT_ATOMS: atom_id res chain seq x y z
N GLY A 1 -21.16 12.50 -11.73
CA GLY A 1 -20.10 13.14 -10.97
C GLY A 1 -18.77 13.05 -11.71
N SER A 2 -17.88 14.02 -11.51
CA SER A 2 -16.55 13.99 -12.08
C SER A 2 -15.64 13.14 -11.21
N CYS A 3 -15.00 12.10 -11.75
CA CYS A 3 -13.95 11.35 -11.10
C CYS A 3 -12.59 11.90 -11.54
N ARG A 4 -11.70 12.18 -10.58
CA ARG A 4 -10.31 12.54 -10.88
C ARG A 4 -9.44 11.30 -10.81
N CYS A 5 -8.66 11.05 -11.85
CA CYS A 5 -7.71 9.94 -11.91
C CYS A 5 -6.28 10.48 -11.79
N TYR A 6 -5.48 9.82 -10.96
CA TYR A 6 -4.06 10.13 -10.79
C TYR A 6 -3.24 8.91 -11.19
N SER A 7 -2.16 9.13 -11.91
CA SER A 7 -1.22 8.05 -12.23
C SER A 7 -0.24 7.81 -11.08
N SER A 8 0.40 6.67 -11.14
CA SER A 8 1.45 6.25 -10.19
C SER A 8 2.63 5.64 -10.95
N ILE A 9 3.75 5.51 -10.27
CA ILE A 9 4.87 4.69 -10.71
C ILE A 9 5.16 3.63 -9.65
N VAL A 10 5.45 2.42 -10.10
CA VAL A 10 5.93 1.33 -9.24
C VAL A 10 7.38 1.04 -9.59
N LEU A 11 8.27 1.12 -8.62
CA LEU A 11 9.72 1.02 -8.81
C LEU A 11 10.19 -0.45 -8.92
N ASN A 12 9.54 -1.18 -9.82
CA ASN A 12 9.90 -2.55 -10.19
C ASN A 12 11.00 -2.58 -11.26
N ASN A 13 11.61 -3.75 -11.49
CA ASN A 13 12.67 -3.93 -12.49
C ASN A 13 12.25 -3.51 -13.91
N CYS A 14 10.98 -3.63 -14.26
CA CYS A 14 10.46 -3.23 -15.57
C CYS A 14 10.62 -1.74 -15.90
N VAL A 15 10.76 -0.89 -14.87
CA VAL A 15 11.08 0.55 -15.01
C VAL A 15 12.52 0.87 -14.63
N GLY A 16 13.35 -0.15 -14.39
CA GLY A 16 14.74 -0.01 -13.97
C GLY A 16 14.93 0.05 -12.45
N GLY A 17 14.00 -0.48 -11.67
CA GLY A 17 14.08 -0.51 -10.21
C GLY A 17 13.93 0.88 -9.58
N LEU A 18 14.81 1.21 -8.62
CA LEU A 18 14.86 2.51 -7.95
C LEU A 18 15.40 3.61 -8.89
N ASN A 19 14.78 3.77 -10.04
CA ASN A 19 15.21 4.60 -11.15
C ASN A 19 14.67 6.03 -11.02
N LEU A 20 15.55 6.96 -10.61
CA LEU A 20 15.19 8.35 -10.43
C LEU A 20 14.73 9.04 -11.72
N LEU A 21 15.31 8.67 -12.89
CA LEU A 21 14.89 9.23 -14.16
C LEU A 21 13.45 8.80 -14.52
N ALA A 22 13.12 7.52 -14.32
CA ALA A 22 11.77 7.04 -14.56
C ALA A 22 10.75 7.71 -13.61
N LEU A 23 11.15 7.95 -12.36
CA LEU A 23 10.33 8.69 -11.39
C LEU A 23 10.10 10.13 -11.82
N ASP A 24 11.14 10.83 -12.26
CA ASP A 24 11.05 12.22 -12.75
C ASP A 24 10.12 12.33 -13.95
N VAL A 25 10.26 11.43 -14.92
CA VAL A 25 9.36 11.37 -16.09
C VAL A 25 7.91 11.11 -15.65
N ALA A 26 7.68 10.15 -14.77
CA ALA A 26 6.34 9.84 -14.26
C ALA A 26 5.71 11.04 -13.54
N TYR A 27 6.48 11.76 -12.72
CA TYR A 27 6.03 12.97 -12.05
C TYR A 27 5.56 14.05 -13.03
N HIS A 28 6.37 14.32 -14.07
CA HIS A 28 6.01 15.29 -15.10
C HIS A 28 4.83 14.84 -15.99
N MET A 29 4.56 13.54 -16.05
CA MET A 29 3.34 12.98 -16.66
C MET A 29 2.12 13.01 -15.74
N GLY A 30 2.25 13.53 -14.51
CA GLY A 30 1.14 13.70 -13.56
C GLY A 30 1.02 12.61 -12.50
N ALA A 31 2.03 11.76 -12.32
CA ALA A 31 2.03 10.80 -11.21
C ALA A 31 1.99 11.52 -9.86
N ARG A 32 1.24 10.96 -8.92
CA ARG A 32 1.10 11.45 -7.54
C ARG A 32 1.51 10.42 -6.50
N MET A 33 1.61 9.16 -6.87
CA MET A 33 2.00 8.09 -5.95
C MET A 33 3.21 7.33 -6.49
N VAL A 34 4.18 7.09 -5.61
CA VAL A 34 5.41 6.36 -5.87
C VAL A 34 5.42 5.13 -4.99
N TYR A 35 5.26 3.98 -5.60
CA TYR A 35 5.34 2.71 -4.90
C TYR A 35 6.79 2.21 -4.87
N MET A 36 7.25 1.83 -3.70
CA MET A 36 8.41 0.96 -3.57
C MET A 36 8.14 -0.36 -4.31
N PRO A 37 9.17 -1.19 -4.57
CA PRO A 37 8.98 -2.42 -5.34
C PRO A 37 7.83 -3.27 -4.83
N THR A 38 7.02 -3.77 -5.78
CA THR A 38 5.95 -4.73 -5.53
C THR A 38 6.41 -6.12 -5.98
N VAL A 39 6.13 -6.52 -7.22
CA VAL A 39 6.50 -7.85 -7.75
C VAL A 39 8.02 -8.08 -7.82
N SER A 40 8.82 -7.02 -7.89
CA SER A 40 10.28 -7.09 -7.85
C SER A 40 10.85 -6.97 -6.42
N SER A 41 10.01 -6.82 -5.39
CA SER A 41 10.54 -6.83 -4.02
C SER A 41 11.07 -8.21 -3.64
N ARG A 42 12.12 -8.25 -2.82
CA ARG A 42 12.67 -9.52 -2.31
C ARG A 42 11.59 -10.37 -1.66
N LEU A 43 10.79 -9.77 -0.78
CA LEU A 43 9.72 -10.49 -0.06
C LEU A 43 8.74 -11.16 -1.02
N HIS A 44 8.27 -10.42 -2.03
CA HIS A 44 7.31 -10.93 -3.01
C HIS A 44 7.89 -12.10 -3.83
N ILE A 45 9.14 -11.97 -4.29
CA ILE A 45 9.82 -13.03 -5.05
C ILE A 45 10.01 -14.28 -4.20
N GLU A 46 10.42 -14.11 -2.92
CA GLU A 46 10.62 -15.26 -2.01
C GLU A 46 9.30 -15.96 -1.69
N ASP A 47 8.22 -15.22 -1.42
CA ASP A 47 6.90 -15.81 -1.10
C ASP A 47 6.26 -16.51 -2.29
N HIS A 48 6.48 -16.01 -3.51
CA HIS A 48 5.91 -16.56 -4.73
C HIS A 48 6.84 -17.54 -5.45
N LYS A 49 7.99 -17.90 -4.87
CA LYS A 49 8.95 -18.82 -5.48
C LYS A 49 8.29 -20.19 -5.74
N GLY A 50 8.19 -20.54 -7.02
CA GLY A 50 7.57 -21.79 -7.45
C GLY A 50 6.03 -21.81 -7.42
N ARG A 51 5.38 -20.69 -7.13
CA ARG A 51 3.92 -20.53 -7.18
C ARG A 51 3.52 -19.69 -8.38
N LYS A 52 2.32 -19.94 -8.93
CA LYS A 52 1.71 -19.02 -9.89
C LYS A 52 1.22 -17.79 -9.11
N PHE A 53 1.50 -16.63 -9.64
CA PHE A 53 0.93 -15.39 -9.13
C PHE A 53 -0.60 -15.42 -9.34
N LEU A 54 -1.36 -15.32 -8.25
CA LEU A 54 -2.83 -15.26 -8.32
C LEU A 54 -3.24 -14.03 -9.13
N GLY A 55 -4.05 -14.25 -10.18
CA GLY A 55 -4.53 -13.17 -11.02
C GLY A 55 -3.63 -12.81 -12.21
N SER A 56 -2.43 -13.37 -12.31
CA SER A 56 -1.52 -13.11 -13.45
C SER A 56 -1.85 -13.89 -14.72
N GLY A 57 -2.91 -14.70 -14.72
CA GLY A 57 -3.24 -15.58 -15.84
C GLY A 57 -2.14 -16.61 -16.06
N ASN A 58 -1.46 -16.54 -17.22
CA ASN A 58 -0.32 -17.41 -17.54
C ASN A 58 1.05 -16.78 -17.21
N MET A 59 1.10 -15.56 -16.67
CA MET A 59 2.35 -14.96 -16.26
C MET A 59 2.87 -15.68 -15.01
N THR A 60 3.92 -16.44 -15.18
CA THR A 60 4.77 -16.87 -14.07
C THR A 60 5.72 -15.73 -13.75
N THR A 61 6.10 -15.56 -12.49
CA THR A 61 7.33 -14.83 -12.17
C THR A 61 8.40 -15.46 -13.04
N THR A 62 8.85 -14.73 -14.04
CA THR A 62 9.92 -15.24 -14.91
C THR A 62 11.13 -15.42 -14.03
N GLY A 63 11.89 -16.49 -14.18
CA GLY A 63 13.16 -16.68 -13.46
C GLY A 63 14.22 -15.62 -13.81
N LEU A 64 13.80 -14.52 -14.43
CA LEU A 64 14.57 -13.33 -14.80
C LEU A 64 14.32 -12.16 -13.84
N GLU A 65 13.36 -12.27 -12.92
CA GLU A 65 13.07 -11.21 -11.97
C GLU A 65 14.10 -11.23 -10.84
N GLU A 66 14.93 -10.20 -10.78
CA GLU A 66 15.94 -10.05 -9.73
C GLU A 66 15.37 -9.32 -8.53
N PRO A 67 15.61 -9.80 -7.30
CA PRO A 67 15.06 -9.17 -6.09
C PRO A 67 15.70 -7.81 -5.83
N ILE A 68 14.85 -6.80 -5.62
CA ILE A 68 15.28 -5.49 -5.16
C ILE A 68 15.29 -5.48 -3.62
N TYR A 69 16.41 -5.03 -3.06
CA TYR A 69 16.62 -4.83 -1.63
C TYR A 69 16.69 -3.34 -1.34
N LEU A 70 16.05 -2.89 -0.26
CA LEU A 70 16.16 -1.49 0.16
C LEU A 70 17.23 -1.27 1.22
N LEU A 71 17.69 -2.33 1.88
CA LEU A 71 18.68 -2.25 2.95
C LEU A 71 20.01 -2.86 2.49
N ASP A 72 21.10 -2.23 2.92
CA ASP A 72 22.46 -2.75 2.80
C ASP A 72 22.77 -3.80 3.89
N GLY A 73 23.99 -4.34 3.88
CA GLY A 73 24.45 -5.32 4.88
C GLY A 73 24.54 -4.78 6.33
N ASN A 74 24.33 -3.48 6.55
CA ASN A 74 24.32 -2.81 7.84
C ASN A 74 22.90 -2.36 8.26
N ASN A 75 21.87 -2.85 7.60
CA ASN A 75 20.47 -2.44 7.81
C ASN A 75 20.22 -0.93 7.57
N LYS A 76 20.93 -0.31 6.65
CA LYS A 76 20.71 1.07 6.25
C LYS A 76 20.09 1.11 4.85
N ILE A 77 19.25 2.12 4.63
CA ILE A 77 18.67 2.36 3.30
C ILE A 77 19.80 2.61 2.29
N ILE A 78 19.75 1.90 1.15
CA ILE A 78 20.74 2.01 0.08
C ILE A 78 20.71 3.40 -0.58
N PRO A 79 21.84 3.89 -1.12
CA PRO A 79 21.93 5.24 -1.68
C PRO A 79 20.90 5.54 -2.78
N GLU A 80 20.59 4.60 -3.63
CA GLU A 80 19.59 4.75 -4.71
C GLU A 80 18.19 5.04 -4.15
N CYS A 81 17.81 4.36 -3.05
CA CYS A 81 16.55 4.61 -2.37
C CYS A 81 16.57 5.98 -1.68
N VAL A 82 17.69 6.38 -1.07
CA VAL A 82 17.84 7.73 -0.47
C VAL A 82 17.60 8.82 -1.50
N GLU A 83 18.13 8.70 -2.72
CA GLU A 83 17.89 9.67 -3.79
C GLU A 83 16.43 9.73 -4.23
N VAL A 84 15.75 8.59 -4.30
CA VAL A 84 14.29 8.54 -4.54
C VAL A 84 13.53 9.26 -3.43
N LEU A 85 13.86 9.02 -2.15
CA LEU A 85 13.20 9.67 -1.01
C LEU A 85 13.44 11.19 -1.00
N LYS A 86 14.65 11.65 -1.30
CA LYS A 86 14.96 13.09 -1.44
C LYS A 86 14.14 13.73 -2.55
N TYR A 87 13.99 13.06 -3.68
CA TYR A 87 13.17 13.55 -4.79
C TYR A 87 11.69 13.67 -4.36
N ILE A 88 11.14 12.67 -3.71
CA ILE A 88 9.76 12.71 -3.19
C ILE A 88 9.58 13.87 -2.20
N ALA A 89 10.52 14.06 -1.30
CA ALA A 89 10.50 15.15 -0.32
C ALA A 89 10.57 16.53 -0.99
N GLU A 90 11.42 16.70 -2.02
CA GLU A 90 11.56 17.94 -2.78
C GLU A 90 10.26 18.35 -3.49
N LYS A 91 9.58 17.39 -4.11
CA LYS A 91 8.29 17.65 -4.80
C LYS A 91 7.16 18.00 -3.82
N GLY A 92 7.13 17.40 -2.65
CA GLY A 92 6.20 17.73 -1.56
C GLY A 92 4.74 17.32 -1.76
N ASP A 93 4.32 17.07 -3.00
CA ASP A 93 2.97 16.60 -3.37
C ASP A 93 2.89 15.10 -3.72
N LEU A 94 4.04 14.43 -3.78
CA LEU A 94 4.12 13.00 -3.99
C LEU A 94 3.82 12.21 -2.69
N VAL A 95 3.17 11.06 -2.86
CA VAL A 95 2.93 10.07 -1.81
C VAL A 95 3.91 8.93 -1.97
N LEU A 96 4.66 8.63 -0.91
CA LEU A 96 5.46 7.42 -0.81
C LEU A 96 4.56 6.26 -0.38
N SER A 97 4.56 5.18 -1.14
CA SER A 97 3.83 3.95 -0.84
C SER A 97 4.83 2.80 -0.66
N THR A 98 4.67 2.00 0.39
CA THR A 98 5.66 0.97 0.75
C THR A 98 5.72 -0.21 -0.20
N GLY A 99 4.71 -0.39 -1.06
CA GLY A 99 4.66 -1.54 -1.95
C GLY A 99 4.64 -2.88 -1.19
N HIS A 100 5.37 -3.86 -1.69
CA HIS A 100 5.47 -5.20 -1.09
C HIS A 100 6.84 -5.48 -0.46
N ILE A 101 7.55 -4.46 0.01
CA ILE A 101 8.81 -4.67 0.74
C ILE A 101 8.51 -5.28 2.12
N SER A 102 9.50 -5.92 2.72
CA SER A 102 9.32 -6.56 4.02
C SER A 102 9.05 -5.55 5.14
N TRP A 103 8.36 -6.00 6.20
CA TRP A 103 8.08 -5.12 7.34
C TRP A 103 9.36 -4.60 8.00
N GLN A 104 10.46 -5.35 7.96
CA GLN A 104 11.76 -4.91 8.47
C GLN A 104 12.33 -3.76 7.63
N GLU A 105 12.16 -3.81 6.30
CA GLU A 105 12.54 -2.71 5.41
C GLU A 105 11.66 -1.47 5.64
N ILE A 106 10.36 -1.67 5.84
CA ILE A 106 9.42 -0.56 6.16
C ILE A 106 9.79 0.12 7.47
N ASP A 107 10.20 -0.66 8.47
CA ASP A 107 10.57 -0.15 9.81
C ASP A 107 11.81 0.76 9.77
N VAL A 108 12.66 0.62 8.76
CA VAL A 108 13.79 1.51 8.49
C VAL A 108 13.42 2.62 7.48
N LEU A 109 12.59 2.30 6.49
CA LEU A 109 12.19 3.24 5.43
C LEU A 109 11.42 4.44 5.99
N ILE A 110 10.42 4.21 6.85
CA ILE A 110 9.55 5.29 7.35
C ILE A 110 10.35 6.35 8.12
N PRO A 111 11.15 6.02 9.14
CA PRO A 111 11.96 7.03 9.83
C PRO A 111 12.91 7.77 8.88
N THR A 112 13.59 7.06 7.99
CA THR A 112 14.51 7.65 7.03
C THR A 112 13.78 8.63 6.08
N ALA A 113 12.59 8.25 5.59
CA ALA A 113 11.77 9.09 4.73
C ALA A 113 11.33 10.38 5.46
N LEU A 114 10.90 10.25 6.72
CA LEU A 114 10.50 11.39 7.56
C LEU A 114 11.68 12.35 7.82
N GLU A 115 12.86 11.81 8.15
CA GLU A 115 14.08 12.61 8.34
C GLU A 115 14.48 13.38 7.07
N LEU A 116 14.25 12.79 5.90
CA LEU A 116 14.49 13.44 4.61
C LEU A 116 13.39 14.43 4.20
N GLY A 117 12.28 14.51 4.95
CA GLY A 117 11.21 15.46 4.72
C GLY A 117 10.03 14.93 3.89
N VAL A 118 9.92 13.62 3.66
CA VAL A 118 8.73 13.01 3.04
C VAL A 118 7.55 13.16 3.99
N ARG A 119 6.43 13.71 3.53
CA ARG A 119 5.28 14.08 4.39
C ARG A 119 4.11 13.10 4.31
N LYS A 120 3.98 12.39 3.20
CA LYS A 120 2.85 11.49 2.94
C LYS A 120 3.39 10.09 2.69
N ILE A 121 3.18 9.20 3.64
CA ILE A 121 3.65 7.82 3.60
C ILE A 121 2.44 6.91 3.77
N VAL A 122 2.26 5.98 2.85
CA VAL A 122 1.21 4.95 2.86
C VAL A 122 1.86 3.59 3.05
N VAL A 123 1.38 2.85 4.02
CA VAL A 123 1.70 1.42 4.20
C VAL A 123 0.59 0.60 3.56
N ASN A 124 0.92 -0.12 2.49
CA ASN A 124 -0.04 -0.92 1.75
C ASN A 124 -0.37 -2.21 2.51
N HIS A 125 -1.65 -2.56 2.61
CA HIS A 125 -2.18 -3.85 3.12
C HIS A 125 -1.19 -4.63 4.02
N PRO A 126 -0.80 -4.09 5.19
CA PRO A 126 0.33 -4.60 5.97
C PRO A 126 0.12 -5.99 6.57
N SER A 127 -1.12 -6.46 6.65
CA SER A 127 -1.45 -7.80 7.16
C SER A 127 -1.55 -8.88 6.08
N PHE A 128 -1.46 -8.52 4.81
CA PHE A 128 -1.59 -9.47 3.71
C PHE A 128 -0.24 -10.00 3.23
N THR A 129 0.41 -9.34 2.27
CA THR A 129 1.71 -9.77 1.74
C THR A 129 2.85 -9.52 2.73
N ILE A 130 2.79 -8.40 3.44
CA ILE A 130 3.85 -7.92 4.35
C ILE A 130 3.86 -8.70 5.66
N MET A 131 2.69 -9.15 6.13
CA MET A 131 2.50 -9.92 7.38
C MET A 131 3.16 -9.24 8.59
N ALA A 132 3.03 -7.92 8.69
CA ALA A 132 3.62 -7.16 9.78
C ALA A 132 2.89 -7.42 11.10
N PRO A 133 3.60 -7.52 12.24
CA PRO A 133 2.98 -7.56 13.55
C PRO A 133 2.13 -6.30 13.82
N HIS A 134 0.98 -6.45 14.48
CA HIS A 134 0.04 -5.33 14.67
C HIS A 134 0.61 -4.19 15.52
N ASP A 135 1.47 -4.49 16.48
CA ASP A 135 2.19 -3.49 17.29
C ASP A 135 3.19 -2.68 16.44
N VAL A 136 3.80 -3.31 15.43
CA VAL A 136 4.66 -2.65 14.45
C VAL A 136 3.83 -1.72 13.55
N ILE A 137 2.68 -2.18 13.07
CA ILE A 137 1.74 -1.36 12.29
C ILE A 137 1.28 -0.14 13.10
N ALA A 138 0.92 -0.33 14.37
CA ALA A 138 0.54 0.76 15.26
C ALA A 138 1.69 1.76 15.48
N ARG A 139 2.94 1.29 15.56
CA ARG A 139 4.12 2.15 15.63
C ARG A 139 4.27 3.01 14.38
N TRP A 140 4.11 2.44 13.17
CA TRP A 140 4.18 3.19 11.91
C TRP A 140 3.09 4.24 11.79
N ALA A 141 1.87 3.92 12.22
CA ALA A 141 0.79 4.91 12.29
C ALA A 141 1.12 6.06 13.24
N LYS A 142 1.70 5.77 14.41
CA LYS A 142 2.17 6.79 15.37
C LYS A 142 3.30 7.67 14.81
N TRP A 143 4.11 7.14 13.90
CA TRP A 143 5.11 7.95 13.16
C TRP A 143 4.48 8.84 12.08
N GLY A 144 3.19 8.68 11.80
CA GLY A 144 2.44 9.49 10.84
C GLY A 144 2.19 8.81 9.49
N ALA A 145 2.48 7.52 9.38
CA ALA A 145 2.14 6.76 8.17
C ALA A 145 0.63 6.45 8.13
N TRP A 146 0.07 6.45 6.94
CA TRP A 146 -1.32 6.05 6.67
C TRP A 146 -1.37 4.55 6.43
N ILE A 147 -2.28 3.87 7.11
CA ILE A 147 -2.44 2.41 7.01
C ILE A 147 -3.58 2.10 6.05
N GLU A 148 -3.25 1.40 4.99
CA GLU A 148 -4.22 0.99 3.98
C GLU A 148 -4.89 -0.33 4.36
N MET A 149 -6.22 -0.32 4.32
CA MET A 149 -7.08 -1.49 4.44
C MET A 149 -7.66 -1.80 3.07
N THR A 150 -7.24 -2.89 2.44
CA THR A 150 -7.72 -3.21 1.09
C THR A 150 -8.89 -4.18 1.12
N ALA A 151 -9.93 -3.90 0.33
CA ALA A 151 -11.07 -4.82 0.22
C ALA A 151 -10.67 -6.16 -0.43
N CYS A 152 -9.59 -6.17 -1.23
CA CYS A 152 -9.06 -7.37 -1.86
C CYS A 152 -8.58 -8.41 -0.83
N GLU A 153 -7.99 -7.99 0.31
CA GLU A 153 -7.58 -8.91 1.40
C GLU A 153 -8.76 -9.74 1.91
N PHE A 154 -9.96 -9.22 1.79
CA PHE A 154 -11.20 -9.82 2.29
C PHE A 154 -12.07 -10.39 1.18
N GLY A 155 -11.56 -10.45 -0.04
CA GLY A 155 -12.32 -10.91 -1.20
C GLY A 155 -12.96 -12.28 -0.99
N ALA A 156 -12.27 -13.20 -0.31
CA ALA A 156 -12.81 -14.53 0.03
C ALA A 156 -14.04 -14.45 0.96
N VAL A 157 -14.01 -13.54 1.96
CA VAL A 157 -15.14 -13.35 2.90
C VAL A 157 -16.32 -12.67 2.24
N VAL A 158 -16.04 -11.63 1.43
CA VAL A 158 -17.08 -10.86 0.73
C VAL A 158 -17.83 -11.73 -0.28
N PHE A 159 -17.16 -12.79 -0.82
CA PHE A 159 -17.71 -13.60 -1.92
C PHE A 159 -17.95 -15.07 -1.59
N ASN A 160 -17.30 -15.66 -0.56
CA ASN A 160 -17.32 -17.10 -0.30
C ASN A 160 -17.63 -17.51 1.16
N ASP A 161 -18.04 -16.60 2.02
CA ASP A 161 -18.27 -16.85 3.46
C ASP A 161 -17.07 -17.50 4.19
N ASP A 162 -15.84 -17.31 3.70
CA ASP A 162 -14.68 -17.88 4.34
C ASP A 162 -14.26 -17.07 5.58
N SER A 163 -14.70 -17.53 6.74
CA SER A 163 -14.48 -16.87 8.04
C SER A 163 -13.00 -16.70 8.45
N ARG A 164 -12.06 -17.29 7.71
CA ARG A 164 -10.62 -17.18 7.99
C ARG A 164 -10.08 -15.77 7.77
N PHE A 165 -10.76 -14.97 6.96
CA PHE A 165 -10.37 -13.59 6.63
C PHE A 165 -11.51 -12.65 7.03
N ASN A 166 -11.73 -12.49 8.32
CA ASN A 166 -12.77 -11.58 8.79
C ASN A 166 -12.22 -10.14 8.86
N PRO A 167 -12.68 -9.21 7.99
CA PRO A 167 -12.25 -7.82 8.00
C PRO A 167 -12.52 -7.13 9.33
N ILE A 168 -13.61 -7.52 9.98
CA ILE A 168 -14.01 -6.97 11.27
C ILE A 168 -12.99 -7.32 12.35
N ALA A 169 -12.50 -8.56 12.36
CA ALA A 169 -11.48 -8.98 13.29
C ALA A 169 -10.18 -8.17 13.08
N LEU A 170 -9.79 -7.93 11.82
CA LEU A 170 -8.59 -7.17 11.51
C LEU A 170 -8.72 -5.69 11.90
N PHE A 171 -9.87 -5.05 11.65
CA PHE A 171 -10.13 -3.70 12.13
C PHE A 171 -9.99 -3.59 13.64
N ASN A 172 -10.62 -4.51 14.38
CA ASN A 172 -10.52 -4.54 15.84
C ASN A 172 -9.08 -4.79 16.30
N GLN A 173 -8.36 -5.72 15.67
CA GLN A 173 -6.95 -6.00 16.00
C GLN A 173 -6.05 -4.78 15.80
N TYR A 174 -6.28 -3.98 14.76
CA TYR A 174 -5.53 -2.74 14.55
C TYR A 174 -5.86 -1.69 15.60
N LEU A 175 -7.14 -1.49 15.93
CA LEU A 175 -7.58 -0.58 16.98
C LEU A 175 -7.05 -1.00 18.35
N ASP A 176 -7.14 -2.28 18.69
CA ASP A 176 -6.64 -2.86 19.95
C ASP A 176 -5.11 -2.73 20.08
N ALA A 177 -4.38 -2.83 18.96
CA ALA A 177 -2.95 -2.58 18.91
C ALA A 177 -2.59 -1.09 19.02
N GLY A 178 -3.57 -0.19 18.92
CA GLY A 178 -3.41 1.25 19.05
C GLY A 178 -3.12 1.97 17.72
N VAL A 179 -3.55 1.40 16.59
CA VAL A 179 -3.60 2.16 15.31
C VAL A 179 -4.71 3.19 15.40
N PRO A 180 -4.41 4.50 15.26
CA PRO A 180 -5.47 5.52 15.27
C PRO A 180 -6.39 5.36 14.05
N MET A 181 -7.70 5.39 14.28
CA MET A 181 -8.68 5.29 13.19
C MET A 181 -8.49 6.41 12.14
N GLU A 182 -7.99 7.56 12.58
CA GLU A 182 -7.69 8.71 11.73
C GLU A 182 -6.54 8.46 10.76
N GLN A 183 -5.71 7.46 11.03
CA GLN A 183 -4.59 7.04 10.19
C GLN A 183 -4.93 5.85 9.30
N MET A 184 -6.18 5.38 9.30
CA MET A 184 -6.62 4.27 8.46
C MET A 184 -7.48 4.77 7.30
N PHE A 185 -7.27 4.22 6.12
CA PHE A 185 -8.13 4.44 4.96
C PHE A 185 -8.40 3.14 4.21
N ILE A 186 -9.46 3.13 3.40
CA ILE A 186 -9.91 1.95 2.68
C ILE A 186 -9.72 2.17 1.17
N SER A 187 -9.18 1.16 0.50
CA SER A 187 -9.08 1.08 -0.95
C SER A 187 -9.56 -0.29 -1.46
N PRO A 188 -9.91 -0.44 -2.73
CA PRO A 188 -10.34 -1.73 -3.27
C PRO A 188 -9.20 -2.71 -3.50
N ASP A 189 -8.09 -2.28 -4.09
CA ASP A 189 -7.01 -3.14 -4.60
C ASP A 189 -7.53 -4.31 -5.47
N PHE A 190 -8.65 -4.10 -6.18
CA PHE A 190 -9.23 -5.04 -7.11
C PHE A 190 -8.61 -4.88 -8.52
N GLY A 191 -8.74 -5.93 -9.35
CA GLY A 191 -8.23 -5.93 -10.72
C GLY A 191 -7.62 -7.27 -11.12
N GLN A 192 -7.51 -8.20 -10.17
CA GLN A 192 -7.12 -9.58 -10.46
C GLN A 192 -8.31 -10.33 -11.09
N SER A 193 -8.03 -11.37 -11.89
CA SER A 193 -9.07 -12.14 -12.58
C SER A 193 -10.09 -12.83 -11.66
N ILE A 194 -9.73 -12.99 -10.39
CA ILE A 194 -10.58 -13.56 -9.34
C ILE A 194 -11.30 -12.50 -8.50
N SER A 195 -10.99 -11.23 -8.73
CA SER A 195 -11.61 -10.13 -8.00
C SER A 195 -13.02 -9.85 -8.55
N PRO A 196 -13.91 -9.29 -7.72
CA PRO A 196 -15.17 -8.76 -8.20
C PRO A 196 -14.96 -7.50 -9.05
N GLU A 197 -16.04 -7.06 -9.69
CA GLU A 197 -16.09 -5.71 -10.23
C GLU A 197 -15.78 -4.68 -9.11
N PRO A 198 -14.84 -3.75 -9.30
CA PRO A 198 -14.33 -2.90 -8.23
C PRO A 198 -15.40 -2.11 -7.47
N VAL A 199 -16.39 -1.57 -8.17
CA VAL A 199 -17.48 -0.79 -7.56
C VAL A 199 -18.38 -1.69 -6.72
N GLU A 200 -18.76 -2.85 -7.26
CA GLU A 200 -19.61 -3.81 -6.55
C GLU A 200 -18.90 -4.38 -5.32
N GLY A 201 -17.64 -4.77 -5.48
CA GLY A 201 -16.83 -5.31 -4.39
C GLY A 201 -16.62 -4.30 -3.27
N MET A 202 -16.32 -3.04 -3.62
CA MET A 202 -16.17 -1.97 -2.65
C MET A 202 -17.48 -1.67 -1.92
N TYR A 203 -18.61 -1.64 -2.64
CA TYR A 203 -19.93 -1.45 -2.02
C TYR A 203 -20.24 -2.54 -0.99
N LYS A 204 -20.03 -3.81 -1.36
CA LYS A 204 -20.23 -4.94 -0.44
C LYS A 204 -19.33 -4.84 0.79
N PHE A 205 -18.05 -4.49 0.58
CA PHE A 205 -17.10 -4.35 1.69
C PHE A 205 -17.50 -3.23 2.66
N LEU A 206 -17.88 -2.06 2.15
CA LEU A 206 -18.34 -0.95 2.98
C LEU A 206 -19.65 -1.26 3.70
N SER A 207 -20.59 -1.96 3.05
CA SER A 207 -21.81 -2.43 3.69
C SER A 207 -21.52 -3.37 4.87
N LEU A 208 -20.58 -4.30 4.70
CA LEU A 208 -20.15 -5.20 5.75
C LEU A 208 -19.55 -4.46 6.95
N ILE A 209 -18.68 -3.48 6.69
CA ILE A 209 -18.10 -2.62 7.73
C ILE A 209 -19.18 -1.84 8.48
N HIS A 210 -20.15 -1.28 7.74
CA HIS A 210 -21.28 -0.56 8.34
C HIS A 210 -22.13 -1.47 9.23
N GLU A 211 -22.51 -2.63 8.72
CA GLU A 211 -23.41 -3.57 9.40
C GLU A 211 -22.78 -4.20 10.65
N GLN A 212 -21.51 -4.55 10.59
CA GLN A 212 -20.85 -5.32 11.65
C GLN A 212 -20.05 -4.44 12.64
N LEU A 213 -19.47 -3.32 12.21
CA LEU A 213 -18.78 -2.38 13.09
C LEU A 213 -19.64 -1.18 13.51
N GLY A 214 -20.79 -0.98 12.85
CA GLY A 214 -21.66 0.15 13.13
C GLY A 214 -21.10 1.50 12.68
N TYR A 215 -20.09 1.52 11.80
CA TYR A 215 -19.53 2.79 11.32
C TYR A 215 -20.53 3.52 10.45
N GLY A 216 -20.78 4.80 10.79
CA GLY A 216 -21.65 5.67 10.03
C GLY A 216 -21.06 6.13 8.70
N ALA A 217 -21.90 6.75 7.88
CA ALA A 217 -21.49 7.27 6.58
C ALA A 217 -20.34 8.28 6.67
N ASP A 218 -20.27 9.05 7.74
CA ASP A 218 -19.22 10.03 8.02
C ASP A 218 -17.84 9.39 8.19
N VAL A 219 -17.77 8.27 8.93
CA VAL A 219 -16.52 7.50 9.10
C VAL A 219 -16.09 6.88 7.78
N LEU A 220 -17.03 6.22 7.08
CA LEU A 220 -16.76 5.58 5.80
C LEU A 220 -16.34 6.60 4.72
N GLU A 221 -17.01 7.76 4.65
CA GLU A 221 -16.63 8.85 3.73
C GLU A 221 -15.22 9.38 4.05
N ARG A 222 -14.88 9.53 5.31
CA ARG A 222 -13.53 9.93 5.71
C ARG A 222 -12.49 8.93 5.22
N MET A 223 -12.70 7.63 5.44
CA MET A 223 -11.75 6.58 5.09
C MET A 223 -11.63 6.35 3.58
N THR A 224 -12.69 6.57 2.81
CA THR A 224 -12.72 6.25 1.36
C THR A 224 -12.59 7.47 0.47
N LYS A 225 -12.76 8.69 0.99
CA LYS A 225 -12.78 9.92 0.19
C LYS A 225 -11.89 11.00 0.79
N THR A 226 -12.11 11.40 2.04
CA THR A 226 -11.40 12.54 2.64
C THR A 226 -9.90 12.26 2.79
N ILE A 227 -9.52 11.11 3.34
CA ILE A 227 -8.11 10.72 3.49
C ILE A 227 -7.45 10.52 2.11
N PRO A 228 -8.01 9.75 1.17
CA PRO A 228 -7.46 9.67 -0.18
C PRO A 228 -7.33 11.02 -0.89
N ALA A 229 -8.30 11.93 -0.74
CA ALA A 229 -8.22 13.27 -1.31
C ALA A 229 -7.05 14.08 -0.72
N TYR A 230 -6.85 14.02 0.61
CA TYR A 230 -5.71 14.63 1.27
C TYR A 230 -4.37 14.06 0.77
N LEU A 231 -4.27 12.73 0.66
CA LEU A 231 -3.08 12.07 0.14
C LEU A 231 -2.74 12.55 -1.28
N MET A 232 -3.74 12.66 -2.14
CA MET A 232 -3.58 13.10 -3.53
C MET A 232 -3.48 14.62 -3.69
N SER A 233 -3.43 15.42 -2.62
CA SER A 233 -3.41 16.88 -2.67
C SER A 233 -4.60 17.47 -3.44
N VAL A 234 -5.76 16.84 -3.34
CA VAL A 234 -7.00 17.38 -3.92
C VAL A 234 -7.52 18.46 -2.99
N GLU A 235 -7.64 19.68 -3.50
CA GLU A 235 -8.33 20.74 -2.77
C GLU A 235 -9.79 20.34 -2.54
N SER A 236 -10.25 20.41 -1.31
CA SER A 236 -11.62 20.09 -0.87
C SER A 236 -12.62 21.14 -1.30
#